data_c7c70d977ec09211b6c119a612e71d3d
#
_entry.id   c7c70d977ec09211b6c119a612e71d3d
#
_cell.length_a   1.000
_cell.length_b   1.000
_cell.length_c   1.000
_cell.angle_alpha   90.00
_cell.angle_beta   90.00
_cell.angle_gamma   90.00
#
_symmetry.space_group_name_H-M   'P 1'
#
loop_
_entity.id
_entity.type
_entity.pdbx_description
1 polymer ?
#
loop_
_entity_poly.entity_id
_entity_poly.type
_entity_poly.pdbx_seq_one_letter_code
_entity_poly.pdbx_strand_id
1 'polypeptide(L)'
;VLRAEWFLGSLARIKSQNYKHAKSSGFSEKIARQVALKPHLNIGVFALEANAPHWEVWQKNLKKALSGGKIWGSEQIAMNITIYSDNLDVEILPAYCNWTLIEAIKFDKKQNTFVEPYLPNHEIGIIHLAGKNNDNIRNDKNYISKIKTLDGDIIEKSLRFGN
;
A
#
# COMPACT_ATOMS: atom_id res chain seq x y z
N VAL A 1 10.74 -6.24 18.24
CA VAL A 1 11.79 -5.28 17.86
C VAL A 1 12.00 -5.44 16.36
N LEU A 2 11.48 -4.51 15.55
CA LEU A 2 11.86 -4.40 14.16
C LEU A 2 13.38 -4.21 14.12
N ARG A 3 14.08 -5.08 13.43
CA ARG A 3 15.51 -4.87 13.20
C ARG A 3 15.64 -3.59 12.39
N ALA A 4 16.20 -2.56 12.98
CA ALA A 4 16.35 -1.24 12.34
C ALA A 4 17.01 -1.33 10.96
N GLU A 5 17.94 -2.25 10.80
CA GLU A 5 18.62 -2.56 9.53
C GLU A 5 17.68 -3.01 8.42
N TRP A 6 16.71 -3.88 8.71
CA TRP A 6 15.73 -4.34 7.71
C TRP A 6 14.79 -3.21 7.30
N PHE A 7 14.32 -2.43 8.25
CA PHE A 7 13.45 -1.28 8.00
C PHE A 7 14.14 -0.23 7.14
N LEU A 8 15.37 0.15 7.49
CA LEU A 8 16.16 1.14 6.73
C LEU A 8 16.47 0.66 5.31
N GLY A 9 16.84 -0.61 5.13
CA GLY A 9 17.10 -1.19 3.82
C GLY A 9 15.85 -1.22 2.93
N SER A 10 14.70 -1.58 3.48
CA SER A 10 13.42 -1.58 2.76
C SER A 10 12.99 -0.18 2.37
N LEU A 11 13.11 0.80 3.27
CA LEU A 11 12.79 2.20 3.00
C LEU A 11 13.70 2.79 1.91
N ALA A 12 15.00 2.55 1.99
CA ALA A 12 15.96 2.99 0.98
C ALA A 12 15.66 2.40 -0.39
N ARG A 13 15.27 1.11 -0.44
CA ARG A 13 14.87 0.44 -1.67
C ARG A 13 13.63 1.07 -2.29
N ILE A 14 12.57 1.31 -1.51
CA ILE A 14 11.34 1.95 -1.98
C ILE A 14 11.64 3.35 -2.53
N LYS A 15 12.39 4.15 -1.81
CA LYS A 15 12.79 5.50 -2.25
C LYS A 15 13.58 5.47 -3.55
N SER A 16 14.56 4.56 -3.67
CA SER A 16 15.33 4.36 -4.89
C SER A 16 14.46 3.91 -6.07
N GLN A 17 13.52 3.00 -5.84
CA GLN A 17 12.58 2.54 -6.87
C GLN A 17 11.67 3.67 -7.35
N ASN A 18 11.10 4.47 -6.44
CA ASN A 18 10.27 5.61 -6.79
C ASN A 18 11.04 6.63 -7.63
N TYR A 19 12.27 6.96 -7.23
CA TYR A 19 13.13 7.84 -8.02
C TYR A 19 13.36 7.31 -9.43
N LYS A 20 13.82 6.07 -9.54
CA LYS A 20 14.12 5.42 -10.82
C LYS A 20 12.88 5.33 -11.70
N HIS A 21 11.74 5.00 -11.13
CA HIS A 21 10.49 4.90 -11.86
C HIS A 21 10.06 6.27 -12.40
N ALA A 22 10.02 7.29 -11.57
CA ALA A 22 9.69 8.64 -12.01
C ALA A 22 10.64 9.14 -13.12
N LYS A 23 11.95 8.93 -12.97
CA LYS A 23 12.95 9.30 -13.99
C LYS A 23 12.75 8.56 -15.31
N SER A 24 12.56 7.23 -15.26
CA SER A 24 12.33 6.42 -16.46
C SER A 24 11.01 6.75 -17.16
N SER A 25 10.05 7.31 -16.45
CA SER A 25 8.76 7.80 -16.97
C SER A 25 8.83 9.24 -17.51
N GLY A 26 10.04 9.81 -17.63
CA GLY A 26 10.25 11.15 -18.21
C GLY A 26 9.88 12.32 -17.31
N PHE A 27 9.66 12.10 -16.00
CA PHE A 27 9.48 13.20 -15.05
C PHE A 27 10.83 13.89 -14.75
N SER A 28 10.77 15.18 -14.42
CA SER A 28 11.95 15.97 -14.09
C SER A 28 12.66 15.39 -12.85
N GLU A 29 13.94 15.68 -12.72
CA GLU A 29 14.71 15.25 -11.56
C GLU A 29 14.15 15.82 -10.25
N LYS A 30 13.66 17.05 -10.28
CA LYS A 30 12.99 17.69 -9.14
C LYS A 30 11.79 16.87 -8.67
N ILE A 31 10.91 16.45 -9.58
CA ILE A 31 9.73 15.62 -9.29
C ILE A 31 10.17 14.24 -8.78
N ALA A 32 11.13 13.60 -9.44
CA ALA A 32 11.62 12.29 -9.03
C ALA A 32 12.21 12.30 -7.62
N ARG A 33 12.99 13.31 -7.27
CA ARG A 33 13.52 13.51 -5.91
C ARG A 33 12.39 13.76 -4.89
N GLN A 34 11.43 14.59 -5.25
CA GLN A 34 10.29 14.91 -4.36
C GLN A 34 9.51 13.64 -4.01
N VAL A 35 9.14 12.83 -4.99
CA VAL A 35 8.40 11.58 -4.76
C VAL A 35 9.25 10.54 -4.00
N ALA A 36 10.55 10.50 -4.24
CA ALA A 36 11.44 9.60 -3.52
C ALA A 36 11.61 9.96 -2.04
N LEU A 37 11.58 11.25 -1.70
CA LEU A 37 11.79 11.71 -0.33
C LEU A 37 10.51 11.70 0.51
N LYS A 38 9.35 11.79 -0.10
CA LYS A 38 8.04 11.73 0.57
C LYS A 38 7.66 10.29 0.93
N PRO A 39 6.73 10.08 1.88
CA PRO A 39 6.15 8.77 2.13
C PRO A 39 5.56 8.17 0.85
N HIS A 40 5.79 6.88 0.64
CA HIS A 40 5.17 6.18 -0.49
C HIS A 40 3.72 5.84 -0.15
N LEU A 41 2.78 6.44 -0.87
CA LEU A 41 1.36 6.17 -0.68
C LEU A 41 0.96 4.97 -1.52
N ASN A 42 0.40 3.96 -0.87
CA ASN A 42 -0.22 2.83 -1.55
C ASN A 42 -1.65 3.22 -1.93
N ILE A 43 -1.97 3.12 -3.21
CA ILE A 43 -3.28 3.50 -3.78
C ILE A 43 -4.25 2.31 -3.90
N GLY A 44 -4.01 1.22 -3.19
CA GLY A 44 -4.94 0.08 -3.16
C GLY A 44 -6.28 0.41 -2.54
N VAL A 45 -6.32 1.45 -1.70
CA VAL A 45 -7.55 2.02 -1.14
C VAL A 45 -7.47 3.54 -1.22
N PHE A 46 -8.41 4.15 -1.91
CA PHE A 46 -8.59 5.61 -1.95
C PHE A 46 -10.05 5.95 -2.24
N ALA A 47 -10.44 7.18 -1.92
CA ALA A 47 -11.73 7.75 -2.28
C ALA A 47 -11.52 9.15 -2.86
N LEU A 48 -12.24 9.45 -3.93
CA LEU A 48 -12.28 10.77 -4.56
C LEU A 48 -13.72 11.09 -4.94
N GLU A 49 -14.12 12.34 -4.79
CA GLU A 49 -15.39 12.82 -5.34
C GLU A 49 -15.37 12.70 -6.87
N ALA A 50 -16.55 12.52 -7.47
CA ALA A 50 -16.68 12.32 -8.91
C ALA A 50 -16.12 13.49 -9.74
N ASN A 51 -16.19 14.70 -9.20
CA ASN A 51 -15.71 15.94 -9.82
C ASN A 51 -14.38 16.45 -9.23
N ALA A 52 -13.68 15.63 -8.47
CA ALA A 52 -12.40 16.02 -7.88
C ALA A 52 -11.35 16.36 -8.96
N PRO A 53 -10.61 17.47 -8.83
CA PRO A 53 -9.58 17.86 -9.80
C PRO A 53 -8.45 16.84 -9.90
N HIS A 54 -8.34 15.96 -8.91
CA HIS A 54 -7.37 14.88 -8.88
C HIS A 54 -7.47 13.94 -10.08
N TRP A 55 -8.68 13.71 -10.63
CA TRP A 55 -8.90 12.82 -11.77
C TRP A 55 -8.15 13.28 -13.01
N GLU A 56 -8.25 14.56 -13.35
CA GLU A 56 -7.59 15.11 -14.53
C GLU A 56 -6.08 15.13 -14.37
N VAL A 57 -5.59 15.56 -13.21
CA VAL A 57 -4.16 15.63 -12.93
C VAL A 57 -3.54 14.23 -12.88
N TRP A 58 -4.22 13.26 -12.22
CA TRP A 58 -3.78 11.87 -12.20
C TRP A 58 -3.76 11.25 -13.59
N GLN A 59 -4.80 11.47 -14.40
CA GLN A 59 -4.86 10.98 -15.78
C GLN A 59 -3.67 11.52 -16.61
N LYS A 60 -3.38 12.81 -16.49
CA LYS A 60 -2.24 13.46 -17.16
C LYS A 60 -0.92 12.81 -16.74
N ASN A 61 -0.70 12.66 -15.43
CA ASN A 61 0.51 12.03 -14.89
C ASN A 61 0.60 10.55 -15.25
N LEU A 62 -0.52 9.83 -15.27
CA LEU A 62 -0.57 8.42 -15.68
C LEU A 62 -0.20 8.24 -17.15
N LYS A 63 -0.76 9.05 -18.06
CA LYS A 63 -0.38 9.03 -19.48
C LYS A 63 1.13 9.25 -19.64
N LYS A 64 1.70 10.19 -18.90
CA LYS A 64 3.14 10.44 -18.91
C LYS A 64 3.93 9.26 -18.34
N ALA A 65 3.50 8.67 -17.23
CA ALA A 65 4.17 7.52 -16.63
C ALA A 65 4.19 6.31 -17.59
N LEU A 66 3.10 6.06 -18.29
CA LEU A 66 2.96 4.98 -19.26
C LEU A 66 3.83 5.20 -20.51
N SER A 67 4.07 6.43 -20.93
CA SER A 67 4.94 6.74 -22.07
C SER A 67 6.41 6.33 -21.84
N GLY A 68 6.83 6.13 -20.60
CA GLY A 68 8.13 5.57 -20.23
C GLY A 68 8.26 4.05 -20.39
N GLY A 69 7.22 3.39 -20.91
CA GLY A 69 7.23 1.96 -21.23
C GLY A 69 7.07 1.01 -20.04
N LYS A 70 6.91 1.51 -18.84
CA LYS A 70 6.63 0.68 -17.64
C LYS A 70 5.14 0.72 -17.33
N ILE A 71 4.47 -0.43 -17.43
CA ILE A 71 3.06 -0.54 -17.07
C ILE A 71 2.91 -0.74 -15.56
N TRP A 72 3.69 -1.65 -14.98
CA TRP A 72 3.57 -2.02 -13.58
C TRP A 72 3.97 -0.89 -12.63
N GLY A 73 3.07 -0.47 -11.76
CA GLY A 73 3.26 0.58 -10.77
C GLY A 73 3.19 2.01 -11.33
N SER A 74 2.88 2.19 -12.63
CA SER A 74 2.74 3.53 -13.23
C SER A 74 1.55 4.29 -12.65
N GLU A 75 0.45 3.60 -12.34
CA GLU A 75 -0.71 4.17 -11.69
C GLU A 75 -0.38 4.71 -10.29
N GLN A 76 0.43 3.96 -9.55
CA GLN A 76 0.81 4.32 -8.19
C GLN A 76 1.81 5.48 -8.18
N ILE A 77 2.84 5.45 -9.05
CA ILE A 77 3.79 6.56 -9.14
C ILE A 77 3.11 7.84 -9.64
N ALA A 78 2.19 7.73 -10.60
CA ALA A 78 1.42 8.86 -11.11
C ALA A 78 0.56 9.52 -10.03
N MET A 79 -0.12 8.73 -9.18
CA MET A 79 -0.90 9.26 -8.07
C MET A 79 -0.01 9.92 -7.00
N ASN A 80 1.13 9.29 -6.64
CA ASN A 80 2.07 9.92 -5.72
C ASN A 80 2.61 11.25 -6.26
N ILE A 81 2.85 11.37 -7.57
CA ILE A 81 3.25 12.62 -8.22
C ILE A 81 2.11 13.64 -8.15
N THR A 82 0.89 13.23 -8.47
CA THR A 82 -0.31 14.09 -8.40
C THR A 82 -0.46 14.72 -7.01
N ILE A 83 -0.31 13.92 -5.96
CA ILE A 83 -0.45 14.38 -4.59
C ILE A 83 0.70 15.30 -4.18
N TYR A 84 1.95 14.91 -4.47
CA TYR A 84 3.10 15.60 -3.92
C TYR A 84 3.64 16.75 -4.76
N SER A 85 3.38 16.77 -6.06
CA SER A 85 3.94 17.76 -6.98
C SER A 85 2.93 18.75 -7.49
N ASP A 86 1.66 18.38 -7.58
CA ASP A 86 0.61 19.25 -8.09
C ASP A 86 -0.18 19.95 -6.95
N ASN A 87 0.26 19.74 -5.70
CA ASN A 87 -0.23 20.43 -4.49
C ASN A 87 -1.76 20.34 -4.31
N LEU A 88 -2.31 19.16 -4.56
CA LEU A 88 -3.73 18.88 -4.33
C LEU A 88 -3.93 18.41 -2.88
N ASP A 89 -5.02 18.88 -2.29
CA ASP A 89 -5.36 18.53 -0.91
C ASP A 89 -5.74 17.05 -0.78
N VAL A 90 -5.14 16.39 0.19
CA VAL A 90 -5.41 14.98 0.48
C VAL A 90 -5.40 14.73 1.97
N GLU A 91 -6.25 13.81 2.39
CA GLU A 91 -6.16 13.18 3.70
C GLU A 91 -5.51 11.81 3.56
N ILE A 92 -4.48 11.55 4.36
CA ILE A 92 -3.76 10.27 4.34
C ILE A 92 -4.34 9.38 5.42
N LEU A 93 -4.96 8.28 5.00
CA LEU A 93 -5.51 7.29 5.93
C LEU A 93 -4.39 6.55 6.68
N PRO A 94 -4.64 6.15 7.94
CA PRO A 94 -3.74 5.28 8.69
C PRO A 94 -3.50 3.94 7.99
N ALA A 95 -2.36 3.31 8.25
CA ALA A 95 -1.96 2.06 7.59
C ALA A 95 -2.97 0.92 7.80
N TYR A 96 -3.65 0.87 8.92
CA TYR A 96 -4.66 -0.17 9.20
C TYR A 96 -5.94 -0.04 8.33
N CYS A 97 -6.15 1.08 7.65
CA CYS A 97 -7.22 1.24 6.65
C CYS A 97 -6.88 0.60 5.28
N ASN A 98 -5.62 0.21 5.06
CA ASN A 98 -5.15 -0.47 3.85
C ASN A 98 -3.94 -1.34 4.21
N TRP A 99 -4.17 -2.36 5.04
CA TRP A 99 -3.11 -3.23 5.52
C TRP A 99 -2.64 -4.19 4.43
N THR A 100 -1.45 -3.97 3.92
CA THR A 100 -0.88 -4.83 2.91
C THR A 100 -0.38 -6.13 3.56
N LEU A 101 -0.91 -7.29 3.14
CA LEU A 101 -0.58 -8.60 3.69
C LEU A 101 0.84 -9.08 3.30
N ILE A 102 1.77 -8.17 3.11
CA ILE A 102 3.21 -8.43 3.12
C ILE A 102 3.70 -8.48 4.58
N GLU A 103 3.04 -7.73 5.44
CA GLU A 103 3.27 -7.71 6.87
C GLU A 103 2.34 -8.70 7.59
N ALA A 104 2.79 -9.20 8.73
CA ALA A 104 1.98 -10.08 9.55
C ALA A 104 0.71 -9.37 10.05
N ILE A 105 -0.34 -10.14 10.28
CA ILE A 105 -1.54 -9.74 11.00
C ILE A 105 -1.72 -10.59 12.24
N LYS A 106 -2.49 -10.12 13.19
CA LYS A 106 -2.93 -10.89 14.35
C LYS A 106 -4.45 -10.92 14.42
N PHE A 107 -4.96 -11.78 15.27
CA PHE A 107 -6.40 -11.88 15.56
C PHE A 107 -6.66 -11.61 17.03
N ASP A 108 -7.53 -10.67 17.30
CA ASP A 108 -8.05 -10.43 18.65
C ASP A 108 -9.30 -11.28 18.87
N LYS A 109 -9.19 -12.31 19.72
CA LYS A 109 -10.32 -13.19 20.05
C LYS A 109 -11.42 -12.47 20.82
N LYS A 110 -11.08 -11.44 21.61
CA LYS A 110 -12.05 -10.71 22.43
C LYS A 110 -12.94 -9.83 21.57
N GLN A 111 -12.35 -9.15 20.58
CA GLN A 111 -13.06 -8.29 19.65
C GLN A 111 -13.54 -9.03 18.39
N ASN A 112 -13.09 -10.28 18.19
CA ASN A 112 -13.36 -11.10 17.02
C ASN A 112 -12.96 -10.42 15.70
N THR A 113 -11.82 -9.72 15.68
CA THR A 113 -11.35 -8.94 14.54
C THR A 113 -9.87 -9.13 14.25
N PHE A 114 -9.46 -8.81 13.01
CA PHE A 114 -8.05 -8.75 12.64
C PHE A 114 -7.45 -7.42 13.09
N VAL A 115 -6.24 -7.50 13.63
CA VAL A 115 -5.53 -6.33 14.15
C VAL A 115 -4.09 -6.29 13.64
N GLU A 116 -3.51 -5.10 13.59
CA GLU A 116 -2.10 -4.93 13.32
C GLU A 116 -1.25 -5.61 14.43
N PRO A 117 -0.05 -6.13 14.09
CA PRO A 117 0.75 -6.90 15.04
C PRO A 117 1.46 -6.03 16.09
N TYR A 118 1.38 -4.70 15.95
CA TYR A 118 2.06 -3.71 16.78
C TYR A 118 1.08 -3.02 17.72
N LEU A 119 1.57 -2.56 18.88
CA LEU A 119 0.76 -1.74 19.78
C LEU A 119 0.41 -0.40 19.13
N PRO A 120 -0.83 0.07 19.31
CA PRO A 120 -1.85 -0.45 20.21
C PRO A 120 -2.78 -1.54 19.62
N ASN A 121 -2.39 -2.24 18.54
CA ASN A 121 -3.17 -3.29 17.89
C ASN A 121 -4.50 -2.76 17.30
N HIS A 122 -4.43 -1.70 16.51
CA HIS A 122 -5.62 -1.19 15.83
C HIS A 122 -6.29 -2.25 14.97
N GLU A 123 -7.59 -2.20 14.91
CA GLU A 123 -8.37 -3.03 14.01
C GLU A 123 -8.04 -2.72 12.55
N ILE A 124 -7.86 -3.77 11.77
CA ILE A 124 -7.59 -3.65 10.33
C ILE A 124 -8.92 -3.53 9.60
N GLY A 125 -9.16 -2.36 9.01
CA GLY A 125 -10.37 -2.11 8.22
C GLY A 125 -10.38 -2.84 6.89
N ILE A 126 -9.25 -2.85 6.18
CA ILE A 126 -9.12 -3.52 4.87
C ILE A 126 -7.81 -4.30 4.82
N ILE A 127 -7.90 -5.60 4.51
CA ILE A 127 -6.76 -6.47 4.23
C ILE A 127 -6.50 -6.44 2.71
N HIS A 128 -5.37 -5.85 2.33
CA HIS A 128 -4.96 -5.73 0.94
C HIS A 128 -4.06 -6.92 0.55
N LEU A 129 -4.60 -7.83 -0.23
CA LEU A 129 -3.92 -9.05 -0.70
C LEU A 129 -2.95 -8.76 -1.84
N ALA A 130 -2.00 -7.85 -1.64
CA ALA A 130 -0.97 -7.54 -2.62
C ALA A 130 0.17 -8.57 -2.62
N GLY A 131 0.89 -8.64 -3.74
CA GLY A 131 2.07 -9.50 -3.90
C GLY A 131 1.76 -10.94 -4.28
N LYS A 132 2.76 -11.59 -4.88
CA LYS A 132 2.66 -12.99 -5.38
C LYS A 132 2.43 -14.02 -4.27
N ASN A 133 2.93 -13.76 -3.07
CA ASN A 133 2.78 -14.68 -1.94
C ASN A 133 1.31 -14.87 -1.51
N ASN A 134 0.42 -14.00 -1.95
CA ASN A 134 -1.00 -14.03 -1.63
C ASN A 134 -1.86 -14.62 -2.76
N ASP A 135 -1.25 -15.21 -3.80
CA ASP A 135 -1.97 -15.77 -4.94
C ASP A 135 -2.94 -16.89 -4.51
N ASN A 136 -2.54 -17.76 -3.59
CA ASN A 136 -3.42 -18.82 -3.08
C ASN A 136 -4.66 -18.22 -2.41
N ILE A 137 -4.49 -17.18 -1.58
CA ILE A 137 -5.61 -16.52 -0.90
C ILE A 137 -6.53 -15.85 -1.93
N ARG A 138 -5.97 -15.24 -2.98
CA ARG A 138 -6.77 -14.58 -4.02
C ARG A 138 -7.53 -15.53 -4.91
N ASN A 139 -6.93 -16.67 -5.24
CA ASN A 139 -7.45 -17.58 -6.27
C ASN A 139 -8.30 -18.71 -5.69
N ASP A 140 -8.10 -19.09 -4.43
CA ASP A 140 -8.87 -20.13 -3.76
C ASP A 140 -9.85 -19.50 -2.75
N LYS A 141 -11.16 -19.65 -3.04
CA LYS A 141 -12.23 -19.14 -2.17
C LYS A 141 -12.27 -19.82 -0.80
N ASN A 142 -11.79 -21.05 -0.74
CA ASN A 142 -11.80 -21.87 0.49
C ASN A 142 -10.47 -21.81 1.23
N TYR A 143 -9.54 -20.97 0.79
CA TYR A 143 -8.23 -20.87 1.43
C TYR A 143 -8.35 -20.41 2.89
N ILE A 144 -7.80 -21.21 3.78
CA ILE A 144 -7.74 -20.94 5.22
C ILE A 144 -6.31 -20.56 5.60
N SER A 145 -6.18 -19.41 6.23
CA SER A 145 -4.90 -18.91 6.73
C SER A 145 -4.70 -19.29 8.19
N LYS A 146 -3.47 -19.66 8.55
CA LYS A 146 -3.05 -19.82 9.95
C LYS A 146 -2.61 -18.47 10.49
N ILE A 147 -3.30 -17.98 11.51
CA ILE A 147 -3.13 -16.63 12.04
C ILE A 147 -2.82 -16.70 13.52
N LYS A 148 -1.79 -15.97 13.96
CA LYS A 148 -1.44 -15.86 15.36
C LYS A 148 -2.39 -14.89 16.08
N THR A 149 -2.93 -15.29 17.22
CA THR A 149 -3.74 -14.41 18.06
C THR A 149 -2.87 -13.48 18.90
N LEU A 150 -3.49 -12.49 19.53
CA LEU A 150 -2.81 -11.62 20.51
C LEU A 150 -2.28 -12.41 21.71
N ASP A 151 -2.98 -13.47 22.11
CA ASP A 151 -2.61 -14.35 23.22
C ASP A 151 -1.48 -15.34 22.84
N GLY A 152 -1.13 -15.41 21.56
CA GLY A 152 -0.05 -16.27 21.05
C GLY A 152 -0.49 -17.58 20.43
N ASP A 153 -1.77 -17.96 20.52
CA ASP A 153 -2.32 -19.15 19.89
C ASP A 153 -2.34 -19.01 18.37
N ILE A 154 -2.52 -20.13 17.68
CA ILE A 154 -2.75 -20.17 16.23
C ILE A 154 -4.19 -20.56 15.98
N ILE A 155 -4.87 -19.78 15.17
CA ILE A 155 -6.22 -20.07 14.68
C ILE A 155 -6.22 -20.22 13.17
N GLU A 156 -7.22 -20.91 12.65
CA GLU A 156 -7.47 -21.06 11.22
C GLU A 156 -8.67 -20.22 10.83
N LYS A 157 -8.47 -19.26 9.93
CA LYS A 157 -9.53 -18.35 9.46
C LYS A 157 -9.36 -18.00 7.99
N SER A 158 -10.49 -17.78 7.32
CA SER A 158 -10.51 -17.10 6.05
C SER A 158 -10.19 -15.60 6.23
N LEU A 159 -9.44 -15.03 5.27
CA LEU A 159 -9.21 -13.58 5.17
C LEU A 159 -10.23 -12.90 4.25
N ARG A 160 -11.23 -13.63 3.79
CA ARG A 160 -12.30 -13.09 2.95
C ARG A 160 -13.47 -12.65 3.79
N PHE A 161 -14.08 -11.53 3.37
CA PHE A 161 -15.31 -11.05 3.99
C PHE A 161 -16.45 -12.04 3.73
N GLY A 162 -17.23 -12.33 4.77
CA GLY A 162 -18.45 -13.16 4.68
C GLY A 162 -18.25 -14.67 4.79
N ASN A 163 -17.07 -15.16 5.19
CA ASN A 163 -16.78 -16.57 5.50
C ASN A 163 -16.52 -16.77 6.99
#